data_5a38f0b5dc9ceca18e0994dc2329c11a
#
_entry.id   5a38f0b5dc9ceca18e0994dc2329c11a
#
_cell.length_a   1.000
_cell.length_b   1.000
_cell.length_c   1.000
_cell.angle_alpha   90.00
_cell.angle_beta   90.00
_cell.angle_gamma   90.00
#
_symmetry.space_group_name_H-M   'P 1'
#
loop_
_entity.id
_entity.type
_entity.pdbx_description
1 polymer ?
#
loop_
_entity_poly.entity_id
_entity_poly.type
_entity_poly.pdbx_seq_one_letter_code
_entity_poly.pdbx_strand_id
1 'polypeptide(L)'
;CALLHLARRHGLRAAGLKPIAAGTDADGKNEDVESIRAANSVALPDDLLNPYCFAPPIAPHIAAAESGLAIDFPTIVKTVDQARQQADLVIVEGAGGFCVPLGENRGFDDLAVELGLPILLVVGMRLGCINHALLTAEAIASRGLTLAGWVANRIDPDMSRFEENLAALRTRLRAPLLGVVPHAPAGGPVGAASYLALPGA
;
A
#
# COMPACT_ATOMS: atom_id res chain seq x y z
N CYS A 1 4.74 5.16 -2.99
CA CYS A 1 5.53 6.24 -3.63
C CYS A 1 6.53 5.71 -4.67
N ALA A 2 7.46 4.79 -4.36
CA ALA A 2 8.50 4.35 -5.29
C ALA A 2 7.95 3.79 -6.62
N LEU A 3 6.88 3.01 -6.59
CA LEU A 3 6.22 2.49 -7.79
C LEU A 3 5.56 3.60 -8.63
N LEU A 4 5.06 4.68 -8.01
CA LEU A 4 4.54 5.84 -8.73
C LEU A 4 5.67 6.57 -9.48
N HIS A 5 6.83 6.77 -8.83
CA HIS A 5 8.01 7.32 -9.48
C HIS A 5 8.53 6.43 -10.60
N LEU A 6 8.49 5.10 -10.43
CA LEU A 6 8.86 4.14 -11.48
C LEU A 6 7.93 4.24 -12.67
N ALA A 7 6.61 4.23 -12.45
CA ALA A 7 5.61 4.38 -13.51
C ALA A 7 5.82 5.68 -14.31
N ARG A 8 6.07 6.79 -13.60
CA ARG A 8 6.39 8.07 -14.23
C ARG A 8 7.66 8.02 -15.10
N ARG A 9 8.72 7.29 -14.67
CA ARG A 9 9.92 7.08 -15.49
C ARG A 9 9.64 6.29 -16.77
N HIS A 10 8.61 5.44 -16.76
CA HIS A 10 8.11 4.72 -17.94
C HIS A 10 7.11 5.52 -18.77
N GLY A 11 6.91 6.82 -18.48
CA GLY A 11 6.01 7.69 -19.22
C GLY A 11 4.53 7.51 -18.91
N LEU A 12 4.19 6.73 -17.85
CA LEU A 12 2.81 6.52 -17.45
C LEU A 12 2.31 7.67 -16.57
N ARG A 13 1.05 8.05 -16.77
CA ARG A 13 0.32 8.88 -15.82
C ARG A 13 -0.04 7.98 -14.62
N ALA A 14 0.52 8.29 -13.46
CA ALA A 14 0.36 7.49 -12.25
C ALA A 14 -0.34 8.28 -11.15
N ALA A 15 -1.34 7.66 -10.53
CA ALA A 15 -2.09 8.17 -9.40
C ALA A 15 -1.99 7.20 -8.22
N GLY A 16 -1.55 7.68 -7.08
CA GLY A 16 -1.62 7.00 -5.80
C GLY A 16 -2.77 7.56 -4.97
N LEU A 17 -3.47 6.69 -4.28
CA LEU A 17 -4.50 7.05 -3.31
C LEU A 17 -4.19 6.38 -1.97
N LYS A 18 -4.50 7.09 -0.89
CA LYS A 18 -4.55 6.54 0.47
C LYS A 18 -5.94 6.80 1.04
N PRO A 19 -6.93 5.97 0.69
CA PRO A 19 -8.33 6.26 1.00
C PRO A 19 -8.60 6.46 2.48
N ILE A 20 -7.82 5.81 3.33
CA ILE A 20 -7.95 5.88 4.78
C ILE A 20 -6.57 6.16 5.38
N ALA A 21 -6.46 7.21 6.18
CA ALA A 21 -5.28 7.56 6.93
C ALA A 21 -5.63 7.84 8.40
N ALA A 22 -4.73 7.52 9.31
CA ALA A 22 -4.83 7.82 10.74
C ALA A 22 -3.47 8.34 11.24
N GLY A 23 -3.51 9.34 12.10
CA GLY A 23 -2.34 10.09 12.55
C GLY A 23 -2.05 11.29 11.65
N THR A 24 -2.26 12.48 12.19
CA THR A 24 -1.90 13.74 11.52
C THR A 24 -0.93 14.54 12.39
N ASP A 25 -0.17 15.41 11.74
CA ASP A 25 0.64 16.43 12.42
C ASP A 25 -0.23 17.57 12.99
N ALA A 26 0.42 18.60 13.53
CA ALA A 26 -0.24 19.77 14.10
C ALA A 26 -1.03 20.60 13.05
N ASP A 27 -0.68 20.50 11.79
CA ASP A 27 -1.35 21.17 10.67
C ASP A 27 -2.49 20.30 10.06
N GLY A 28 -2.77 19.14 10.65
CA GLY A 28 -3.80 18.21 10.20
C GLY A 28 -3.41 17.39 8.98
N LYS A 29 -2.12 17.31 8.64
CA LYS A 29 -1.61 16.55 7.49
C LYS A 29 -1.11 15.19 7.90
N ASN A 30 -1.39 14.20 7.06
CA ASN A 30 -0.83 12.86 7.20
C ASN A 30 0.38 12.70 6.27
N GLU A 31 1.50 12.22 6.81
CA GLU A 31 2.78 12.10 6.10
C GLU A 31 2.69 11.20 4.85
N ASP A 32 1.99 10.07 4.95
CA ASP A 32 1.82 9.15 3.82
C ASP A 32 1.01 9.80 2.69
N VAL A 33 -0.07 10.52 3.05
CA VAL A 33 -0.93 11.24 2.08
C VAL A 33 -0.12 12.29 1.33
N GLU A 34 0.67 13.10 2.05
CA GLU A 34 1.51 14.12 1.42
C GLU A 34 2.62 13.51 0.55
N SER A 35 3.21 12.40 1.00
CA SER A 35 4.22 11.66 0.22
C SER A 35 3.63 11.08 -1.08
N ILE A 36 2.42 10.53 -1.03
CA ILE A 36 1.71 10.02 -2.19
C ILE A 36 1.34 11.16 -3.14
N ARG A 37 0.82 12.28 -2.59
CA ARG A 37 0.51 13.50 -3.36
C ARG A 37 1.72 13.98 -4.16
N ALA A 38 2.88 14.06 -3.52
CA ALA A 38 4.12 14.49 -4.15
C ALA A 38 4.63 13.50 -5.22
N ALA A 39 4.35 12.21 -5.07
CA ALA A 39 4.75 11.16 -6.01
C ALA A 39 3.82 11.03 -7.22
N ASN A 40 2.58 11.54 -7.14
CA ASN A 40 1.61 11.49 -8.22
C ASN A 40 2.09 12.29 -9.44
N SER A 41 1.82 11.78 -10.64
CA SER A 41 2.05 12.52 -11.89
C SER A 41 0.78 13.21 -12.41
N VAL A 42 -0.36 12.92 -11.81
CA VAL A 42 -1.64 13.59 -12.03
C VAL A 42 -2.10 14.28 -10.74
N ALA A 43 -2.65 15.47 -10.84
CA ALA A 43 -3.19 16.17 -9.68
C ALA A 43 -4.57 15.59 -9.33
N LEU A 44 -4.68 15.03 -8.13
CA LEU A 44 -5.96 14.58 -7.59
C LEU A 44 -6.44 15.56 -6.52
N PRO A 45 -7.75 15.90 -6.49
CA PRO A 45 -8.36 16.62 -5.37
C PRO A 45 -8.21 15.83 -4.06
N ASP A 46 -8.24 16.52 -2.93
CA ASP A 46 -8.02 15.91 -1.61
C ASP A 46 -9.04 14.84 -1.27
N ASP A 47 -10.29 15.07 -1.61
CA ASP A 47 -11.40 14.13 -1.42
C ASP A 47 -11.28 12.86 -2.27
N LEU A 48 -10.55 12.90 -3.38
CA LEU A 48 -10.21 11.70 -4.16
C LEU A 48 -8.96 11.01 -3.64
N LEU A 49 -7.95 11.77 -3.22
CA LEU A 49 -6.69 11.22 -2.74
C LEU A 49 -6.86 10.51 -1.39
N ASN A 50 -7.59 11.15 -0.46
CA ASN A 50 -7.74 10.67 0.93
C ASN A 50 -9.10 11.07 1.50
N PRO A 51 -10.19 10.38 1.17
CA PRO A 51 -11.54 10.69 1.67
C PRO A 51 -11.69 10.54 3.20
N TYR A 52 -10.87 9.74 3.86
CA TYR A 52 -10.92 9.54 5.31
C TYR A 52 -9.56 9.78 5.94
N CYS A 53 -9.42 10.89 6.66
CA CYS A 53 -8.23 11.25 7.43
C CYS A 53 -8.60 11.48 8.89
N PHE A 54 -8.04 10.66 9.79
CA PHE A 54 -8.29 10.74 11.22
C PHE A 54 -7.06 11.30 11.94
N ALA A 55 -7.27 12.23 12.85
CA ALA A 55 -6.17 12.86 13.60
C ALA A 55 -5.45 11.89 14.56
N PRO A 56 -6.12 11.03 15.33
CA PRO A 56 -5.42 10.11 16.24
C PRO A 56 -4.65 9.02 15.47
N PRO A 57 -3.38 8.71 15.84
CA PRO A 57 -2.60 7.61 15.25
C PRO A 57 -3.00 6.26 15.86
N ILE A 58 -4.24 5.86 15.66
CA ILE A 58 -4.85 4.62 16.17
C ILE A 58 -5.48 3.81 15.04
N ALA A 59 -6.01 2.63 15.37
CA ALA A 59 -6.65 1.79 14.36
C ALA A 59 -7.83 2.53 13.66
N PRO A 60 -7.94 2.46 12.32
CA PRO A 60 -8.90 3.26 11.56
C PRO A 60 -10.35 3.14 12.02
N HIS A 61 -10.81 1.92 12.35
CA HIS A 61 -12.18 1.69 12.83
C HIS A 61 -12.46 2.35 14.18
N ILE A 62 -11.43 2.42 15.07
CA ILE A 62 -11.56 3.10 16.38
C ILE A 62 -11.62 4.61 16.14
N ALA A 63 -10.71 5.16 15.33
CA ALA A 63 -10.69 6.58 15.02
C ALA A 63 -12.00 7.05 14.35
N ALA A 64 -12.55 6.24 13.44
CA ALA A 64 -13.83 6.50 12.81
C ALA A 64 -14.98 6.51 13.82
N ALA A 65 -15.05 5.51 14.70
CA ALA A 65 -16.08 5.43 15.76
C ALA A 65 -16.00 6.62 16.72
N GLU A 66 -14.82 7.00 17.16
CA GLU A 66 -14.61 8.16 18.05
C GLU A 66 -14.99 9.48 17.37
N SER A 67 -14.84 9.56 16.04
CA SER A 67 -15.23 10.73 15.25
C SER A 67 -16.72 10.73 14.86
N GLY A 68 -17.48 9.71 15.22
CA GLY A 68 -18.87 9.54 14.80
C GLY A 68 -19.05 9.33 13.29
N LEU A 69 -18.01 8.90 12.60
CA LEU A 69 -18.01 8.64 11.16
C LEU A 69 -17.99 7.14 10.86
N ALA A 70 -18.63 6.75 9.76
CA ALA A 70 -18.49 5.42 9.20
C ALA A 70 -17.63 5.47 7.94
N ILE A 71 -16.72 4.51 7.80
CA ILE A 71 -15.94 4.35 6.56
C ILE A 71 -16.84 3.69 5.51
N ASP A 72 -17.29 4.48 4.54
CA ASP A 72 -18.19 4.04 3.47
C ASP A 72 -17.39 3.52 2.27
N PHE A 73 -17.47 2.22 2.00
CA PHE A 73 -16.73 1.57 0.92
C PHE A 73 -17.16 2.05 -0.48
N PRO A 74 -18.47 2.23 -0.79
CA PRO A 74 -18.90 2.83 -2.04
C PRO A 74 -18.24 4.18 -2.35
N THR A 75 -18.05 5.03 -1.35
CA THR A 75 -17.31 6.29 -1.51
C THR A 75 -15.88 6.04 -1.94
N ILE A 76 -15.16 5.09 -1.31
CA ILE A 76 -13.78 4.75 -1.67
C ILE A 76 -13.71 4.15 -3.09
N VAL A 77 -14.60 3.22 -3.43
CA VAL A 77 -14.67 2.62 -4.78
C VAL A 77 -14.85 3.71 -5.83
N LYS A 78 -15.76 4.65 -5.59
CA LYS A 78 -15.98 5.79 -6.50
C LYS A 78 -14.75 6.66 -6.66
N THR A 79 -13.98 6.95 -5.60
CA THR A 79 -12.74 7.75 -5.73
C THR A 79 -11.70 7.02 -6.57
N VAL A 80 -11.55 5.70 -6.40
CA VAL A 80 -10.64 4.89 -7.20
C VAL A 80 -11.05 4.86 -8.66
N ASP A 81 -12.34 4.70 -8.97
CA ASP A 81 -12.85 4.72 -10.35
C ASP A 81 -12.65 6.08 -11.03
N GLN A 82 -12.82 7.17 -10.29
CA GLN A 82 -12.54 8.52 -10.80
C GLN A 82 -11.03 8.73 -11.08
N ALA A 83 -10.16 8.19 -10.23
CA ALA A 83 -8.71 8.25 -10.45
C ALA A 83 -8.29 7.42 -11.70
N ARG A 84 -8.93 6.26 -11.92
CA ARG A 84 -8.71 5.40 -13.10
C ARG A 84 -9.04 6.08 -14.43
N GLN A 85 -9.95 7.06 -14.43
CA GLN A 85 -10.24 7.85 -15.61
C GLN A 85 -9.16 8.88 -15.94
N GLN A 86 -8.31 9.23 -14.98
CA GLN A 86 -7.30 10.27 -15.10
C GLN A 86 -5.88 9.74 -15.25
N ALA A 87 -5.64 8.46 -14.92
CA ALA A 87 -4.31 7.86 -14.86
C ALA A 87 -4.25 6.51 -15.59
N ASP A 88 -3.07 6.18 -16.11
CA ASP A 88 -2.78 4.91 -16.76
C ASP A 88 -2.47 3.81 -15.74
N LEU A 89 -1.98 4.21 -14.55
CA LEU A 89 -1.74 3.35 -13.40
C LEU A 89 -2.32 3.99 -12.14
N VAL A 90 -3.11 3.22 -11.40
CA VAL A 90 -3.62 3.61 -10.08
C VAL A 90 -3.09 2.67 -9.01
N ILE A 91 -2.53 3.22 -7.94
CA ILE A 91 -2.06 2.48 -6.77
C ILE A 91 -2.86 2.94 -5.55
N VAL A 92 -3.53 1.99 -4.88
CA VAL A 92 -4.26 2.25 -3.64
C VAL A 92 -3.45 1.71 -2.47
N GLU A 93 -3.10 2.59 -1.53
CA GLU A 93 -2.39 2.20 -0.32
C GLU A 93 -3.35 1.99 0.83
N GLY A 94 -3.23 0.84 1.50
CA GLY A 94 -4.00 0.52 2.70
C GLY A 94 -3.48 1.22 3.95
N ALA A 95 -4.25 1.10 5.05
CA ALA A 95 -3.85 1.54 6.38
C ALA A 95 -3.57 0.32 7.25
N GLY A 96 -2.32 0.11 7.64
CA GLY A 96 -1.88 -1.06 8.39
C GLY A 96 -1.75 -2.31 7.52
N GLY A 97 -2.23 -3.46 7.99
CA GLY A 97 -2.14 -4.73 7.28
C GLY A 97 -3.41 -5.11 6.51
N PHE A 98 -3.35 -6.22 5.75
CA PHE A 98 -4.43 -6.68 4.88
C PHE A 98 -5.75 -6.99 5.61
N CYS A 99 -5.70 -7.51 6.83
CA CYS A 99 -6.88 -7.86 7.63
C CYS A 99 -7.21 -6.82 8.71
N VAL A 100 -6.86 -5.54 8.50
CA VAL A 100 -7.18 -4.47 9.47
C VAL A 100 -8.66 -4.17 9.46
N PRO A 101 -9.35 -4.13 10.63
CA PRO A 101 -10.73 -3.74 10.72
C PRO A 101 -10.97 -2.29 10.26
N LEU A 102 -12.03 -2.07 9.49
CA LEU A 102 -12.48 -0.74 9.03
C LEU A 102 -13.88 -0.39 9.56
N GLY A 103 -14.51 -1.31 10.28
CA GLY A 103 -15.83 -1.16 10.90
C GLY A 103 -16.12 -2.36 11.80
N GLU A 104 -17.37 -2.48 12.23
CA GLU A 104 -17.77 -3.54 13.16
C GLU A 104 -17.56 -4.95 12.57
N ASN A 105 -17.92 -5.16 11.30
CA ASN A 105 -17.92 -6.47 10.65
C ASN A 105 -17.17 -6.47 9.31
N ARG A 106 -16.43 -5.41 8.98
CA ARG A 106 -15.75 -5.25 7.70
C ARG A 106 -14.31 -4.81 7.91
N GLY A 107 -13.41 -5.36 7.09
CA GLY A 107 -11.99 -5.09 7.11
C GLY A 107 -11.46 -4.54 5.79
N PHE A 108 -10.16 -4.29 5.77
CA PHE A 108 -9.47 -3.84 4.56
C PHE A 108 -9.49 -4.91 3.46
N ASP A 109 -9.53 -6.19 3.84
CA ASP A 109 -9.70 -7.33 2.95
C ASP A 109 -11.05 -7.33 2.23
N ASP A 110 -12.14 -6.88 2.89
CA ASP A 110 -13.45 -6.69 2.25
C ASP A 110 -13.41 -5.53 1.24
N LEU A 111 -12.76 -4.41 1.61
CA LEU A 111 -12.56 -3.28 0.70
C LEU A 111 -11.73 -3.71 -0.52
N ALA A 112 -10.68 -4.50 -0.32
CA ALA A 112 -9.85 -5.00 -1.41
C ALA A 112 -10.65 -5.87 -2.40
N VAL A 113 -11.60 -6.68 -1.90
CA VAL A 113 -12.53 -7.44 -2.75
C VAL A 113 -13.43 -6.51 -3.56
N GLU A 114 -14.01 -5.47 -2.94
CA GLU A 114 -14.87 -4.52 -3.66
C GLU A 114 -14.11 -3.70 -4.71
N LEU A 115 -12.85 -3.35 -4.44
CA LEU A 115 -11.99 -2.65 -5.39
C LEU A 115 -11.61 -3.55 -6.58
N GLY A 116 -11.53 -4.87 -6.39
CA GLY A 116 -11.18 -5.83 -7.43
C GLY A 116 -9.80 -5.61 -8.05
N LEU A 117 -8.89 -4.95 -7.33
CA LEU A 117 -7.54 -4.66 -7.80
C LEU A 117 -6.58 -5.80 -7.47
N PRO A 118 -5.59 -6.08 -8.34
CA PRO A 118 -4.49 -6.98 -7.99
C PRO A 118 -3.69 -6.44 -6.79
N ILE A 119 -3.27 -7.34 -5.90
CA ILE A 119 -2.57 -6.97 -4.68
C ILE A 119 -1.05 -6.97 -4.90
N LEU A 120 -0.37 -5.95 -4.39
CA LEU A 120 1.07 -5.91 -4.24
C LEU A 120 1.41 -6.03 -2.76
N LEU A 121 2.17 -7.07 -2.39
CA LEU A 121 2.58 -7.29 -1.01
C LEU A 121 3.95 -6.66 -0.76
N VAL A 122 4.03 -5.72 0.18
CA VAL A 122 5.30 -5.17 0.64
C VAL A 122 5.69 -5.87 1.93
N VAL A 123 6.79 -6.62 1.88
CA VAL A 123 7.31 -7.38 3.02
C VAL A 123 8.40 -6.58 3.70
N GLY A 124 8.14 -6.10 4.92
CA GLY A 124 9.16 -5.51 5.77
C GLY A 124 10.14 -6.59 6.25
N MET A 125 11.35 -6.60 5.69
CA MET A 125 12.37 -7.61 5.95
C MET A 125 12.96 -7.41 7.34
N ARG A 126 12.53 -8.25 8.27
CA ARG A 126 12.97 -8.38 9.66
C ARG A 126 12.64 -9.78 10.17
N LEU A 127 13.15 -10.17 11.33
CA LEU A 127 12.79 -11.46 11.94
C LEU A 127 11.25 -11.59 12.09
N GLY A 128 10.72 -12.73 11.64
CA GLY A 128 9.27 -13.02 11.59
C GLY A 128 8.60 -12.68 10.26
N CYS A 129 9.26 -12.00 9.33
CA CYS A 129 8.69 -11.58 8.04
C CYS A 129 8.17 -12.75 7.19
N ILE A 130 8.82 -13.93 7.24
CA ILE A 130 8.36 -15.11 6.49
C ILE A 130 6.95 -15.49 6.91
N ASN A 131 6.71 -15.64 8.22
CA ASN A 131 5.39 -16.01 8.74
C ASN A 131 4.33 -14.96 8.35
N HIS A 132 4.62 -13.67 8.56
CA HIS A 132 3.69 -12.59 8.21
C HIS A 132 3.35 -12.57 6.71
N ALA A 133 4.35 -12.72 5.85
CA ALA A 133 4.14 -12.71 4.40
C ALA A 133 3.31 -13.90 3.93
N LEU A 134 3.57 -15.10 4.45
CA LEU A 134 2.83 -16.31 4.08
C LEU A 134 1.37 -16.25 4.56
N LEU A 135 1.12 -15.85 5.80
CA LEU A 135 -0.23 -15.66 6.33
C LEU A 135 -1.00 -14.61 5.53
N THR A 136 -0.35 -13.50 5.15
CA THR A 136 -0.98 -12.46 4.32
C THR A 136 -1.29 -12.98 2.92
N ALA A 137 -0.37 -13.74 2.31
CA ALA A 137 -0.61 -14.33 0.98
C ALA A 137 -1.75 -15.36 1.00
N GLU A 138 -1.87 -16.16 2.06
CA GLU A 138 -3.00 -17.08 2.26
C GLU A 138 -4.32 -16.31 2.45
N ALA A 139 -4.32 -15.23 3.24
CA ALA A 139 -5.49 -14.39 3.42
C ALA A 139 -5.95 -13.77 2.09
N ILE A 140 -5.02 -13.25 1.27
CA ILE A 140 -5.31 -12.71 -0.06
C ILE A 140 -5.95 -13.78 -0.96
N ALA A 141 -5.36 -14.97 -1.00
CA ALA A 141 -5.87 -16.09 -1.81
C ALA A 141 -7.25 -16.58 -1.34
N SER A 142 -7.50 -16.65 -0.01
CA SER A 142 -8.78 -17.07 0.56
C SER A 142 -9.92 -16.11 0.21
N ARG A 143 -9.62 -14.84 -0.07
CA ARG A 143 -10.57 -13.82 -0.55
C ARG A 143 -10.77 -13.82 -2.06
N GLY A 144 -10.16 -14.77 -2.78
CA GLY A 144 -10.22 -14.85 -4.24
C GLY A 144 -9.45 -13.76 -4.98
N LEU A 145 -8.55 -13.04 -4.28
CA LEU A 145 -7.75 -11.96 -4.86
C LEU A 145 -6.45 -12.48 -5.45
N THR A 146 -5.94 -11.76 -6.45
CA THR A 146 -4.68 -12.08 -7.10
C THR A 146 -3.53 -11.32 -6.44
N LEU A 147 -2.52 -12.04 -5.95
CA LEU A 147 -1.24 -11.47 -5.56
C LEU A 147 -0.40 -11.27 -6.85
N ALA A 148 -0.34 -10.04 -7.36
CA ALA A 148 0.34 -9.70 -8.61
C ALA A 148 1.86 -9.61 -8.49
N GLY A 149 2.37 -9.44 -7.29
CA GLY A 149 3.79 -9.37 -7.00
C GLY A 149 4.07 -9.00 -5.55
N TRP A 150 5.33 -9.07 -5.18
CA TRP A 150 5.76 -8.65 -3.85
C TRP A 150 7.10 -7.93 -3.89
N VAL A 151 7.35 -7.12 -2.89
CA VAL A 151 8.56 -6.34 -2.70
C VAL A 151 9.21 -6.72 -1.38
N ALA A 152 10.50 -6.98 -1.37
CA ALA A 152 11.29 -7.11 -0.15
C ALA A 152 11.82 -5.71 0.25
N ASN A 153 11.26 -5.13 1.30
CA ASN A 153 11.70 -3.83 1.82
C ASN A 153 12.59 -4.04 3.05
N ARG A 154 13.87 -3.74 2.96
CA ARG A 154 14.83 -3.93 4.05
C ARG A 154 14.64 -2.84 5.11
N ILE A 155 13.75 -3.08 6.06
CA ILE A 155 13.47 -2.15 7.17
C ILE A 155 14.44 -2.31 8.35
N ASP A 156 15.07 -3.50 8.47
CA ASP A 156 16.10 -3.81 9.48
C ASP A 156 17.45 -3.95 8.75
N PRO A 157 18.38 -2.99 8.93
CA PRO A 157 19.69 -3.03 8.29
C PRO A 157 20.57 -4.18 8.82
N ASP A 158 20.33 -4.62 10.07
CA ASP A 158 21.11 -5.62 10.78
C ASP A 158 20.46 -7.01 10.77
N MET A 159 19.42 -7.20 9.93
CA MET A 159 18.72 -8.47 9.81
C MET A 159 19.68 -9.62 9.52
N SER A 160 19.86 -10.52 10.48
CA SER A 160 20.63 -11.74 10.30
C SER A 160 19.99 -12.64 9.23
N ARG A 161 20.84 -13.27 8.40
CA ARG A 161 20.38 -14.22 7.36
C ARG A 161 19.37 -13.63 6.40
N PHE A 162 19.57 -12.36 6.00
CA PHE A 162 18.69 -11.67 5.05
C PHE A 162 18.49 -12.47 3.76
N GLU A 163 19.59 -12.95 3.15
CA GLU A 163 19.55 -13.67 1.87
C GLU A 163 18.80 -15.01 1.98
N GLU A 164 18.96 -15.74 3.08
CA GLU A 164 18.25 -17.00 3.33
C GLU A 164 16.75 -16.78 3.55
N ASN A 165 16.37 -15.69 4.24
CA ASN A 165 14.97 -15.30 4.39
C ASN A 165 14.35 -14.89 3.05
N LEU A 166 15.09 -14.11 2.24
CA LEU A 166 14.66 -13.72 0.90
C LEU A 166 14.47 -14.94 -0.02
N ALA A 167 15.42 -15.89 0.00
CA ALA A 167 15.32 -17.13 -0.76
C ALA A 167 14.12 -17.98 -0.32
N ALA A 168 13.85 -18.06 1.00
CA ALA A 168 12.70 -18.75 1.53
C ALA A 168 11.37 -18.15 1.05
N LEU A 169 11.26 -16.82 1.00
CA LEU A 169 10.09 -16.14 0.48
C LEU A 169 9.92 -16.34 -1.03
N ARG A 170 11.01 -16.23 -1.82
CA ARG A 170 10.99 -16.49 -3.27
C ARG A 170 10.46 -17.89 -3.62
N THR A 171 10.78 -18.88 -2.79
CA THR A 171 10.33 -20.26 -3.03
C THR A 171 8.85 -20.48 -2.64
N ARG A 172 8.34 -19.73 -1.66
CA ARG A 172 7.02 -19.96 -1.06
C ARG A 172 5.92 -19.05 -1.58
N LEU A 173 6.25 -17.80 -1.93
CA LEU A 173 5.29 -16.89 -2.54
C LEU A 173 5.14 -17.20 -4.03
N ARG A 174 3.91 -17.46 -4.46
CA ARG A 174 3.59 -17.81 -5.86
C ARG A 174 3.50 -16.61 -6.81
N ALA A 175 3.94 -15.45 -6.34
CA ALA A 175 3.94 -14.21 -7.11
C ALA A 175 5.37 -13.75 -7.39
N PRO A 176 5.64 -12.99 -8.46
CA PRO A 176 6.97 -12.51 -8.78
C PRO A 176 7.50 -11.54 -7.71
N LEU A 177 8.79 -11.65 -7.39
CA LEU A 177 9.51 -10.61 -6.66
C LEU A 177 9.75 -9.42 -7.59
N LEU A 178 9.17 -8.27 -7.26
CA LEU A 178 9.29 -7.04 -8.03
C LEU A 178 10.57 -6.25 -7.70
N GLY A 179 11.20 -6.56 -6.60
CA GLY A 179 12.48 -5.94 -6.24
C GLY A 179 12.82 -6.04 -4.76
N VAL A 180 14.07 -5.69 -4.48
CA VAL A 180 14.62 -5.63 -3.11
C VAL A 180 15.05 -4.19 -2.85
N VAL A 181 14.30 -3.50 -2.00
CA VAL A 181 14.60 -2.12 -1.63
C VAL A 181 15.57 -2.13 -0.43
N PRO A 182 16.76 -1.52 -0.54
CA PRO A 182 17.71 -1.47 0.57
C PRO A 182 17.19 -0.58 1.71
N HIS A 183 17.82 -0.72 2.88
CA HIS A 183 17.53 0.19 3.99
C HIS A 183 17.93 1.62 3.62
N ALA A 184 17.03 2.58 3.88
CA ALA A 184 17.25 4.01 3.64
C ALA A 184 17.92 4.31 2.27
N PRO A 185 17.30 3.96 1.14
CA PRO A 185 17.90 4.16 -0.17
C PRO A 185 18.20 5.65 -0.41
N ALA A 186 19.35 5.94 -0.98
CA ALA A 186 19.72 7.32 -1.32
C ALA A 186 18.65 7.95 -2.24
N GLY A 187 18.18 9.15 -1.92
CA GLY A 187 17.10 9.81 -2.64
C GLY A 187 15.68 9.34 -2.27
N GLY A 188 15.53 8.61 -1.15
CA GLY A 188 14.23 8.21 -0.63
C GLY A 188 13.38 7.41 -1.63
N PRO A 189 12.08 7.70 -1.77
CA PRO A 189 11.19 6.98 -2.69
C PRO A 189 11.60 7.06 -4.16
N VAL A 190 12.20 8.18 -4.59
CA VAL A 190 12.72 8.36 -5.95
C VAL A 190 13.88 7.40 -6.21
N GLY A 191 14.80 7.26 -5.25
CA GLY A 191 15.91 6.31 -5.32
C GLY A 191 15.44 4.86 -5.24
N ALA A 192 14.49 4.58 -4.35
CA ALA A 192 13.89 3.25 -4.18
C ALA A 192 13.28 2.71 -5.49
N ALA A 193 12.76 3.58 -6.34
CA ALA A 193 12.21 3.19 -7.65
C ALA A 193 13.21 2.44 -8.54
N SER A 194 14.53 2.68 -8.37
CA SER A 194 15.57 2.01 -9.18
C SER A 194 15.79 0.54 -8.80
N TYR A 195 15.22 0.09 -7.70
CA TYR A 195 15.30 -1.30 -7.22
C TYR A 195 14.03 -2.10 -7.52
N LEU A 196 13.07 -1.51 -8.24
CA LEU A 196 11.76 -2.10 -8.47
C LEU A 196 11.49 -2.32 -9.96
N ALA A 197 10.62 -3.28 -10.25
CA ALA A 197 9.95 -3.47 -11.53
C ALA A 197 8.44 -3.24 -11.37
N LEU A 198 7.76 -2.82 -12.44
CA LEU A 198 6.30 -2.79 -12.46
C LEU A 198 5.74 -4.22 -12.61
N PRO A 199 4.55 -4.51 -12.05
CA PRO A 199 3.91 -5.81 -12.26
C PRO A 199 3.60 -6.01 -13.74
N GLY A 200 3.93 -7.19 -14.28
CA GLY A 200 3.65 -7.53 -15.68
C GLY A 200 4.59 -6.90 -16.71
N ALA A 201 5.68 -6.27 -16.27
CA ALA A 201 6.74 -5.75 -17.15
C ALA A 201 7.75 -6.83 -17.53
#